data_5c45e7b0498bb69ed301828c0bbfde58
#
_entry.id   5c45e7b0498bb69ed301828c0bbfde58
#
_cell.length_a   1.000
_cell.length_b   1.000
_cell.length_c   1.000
_cell.angle_alpha   90.00
_cell.angle_beta   90.00
_cell.angle_gamma   90.00
#
_symmetry.space_group_name_H-M   'P 1'
#
loop_
_entity.id
_entity.type
_entity.pdbx_description
1 polymer ?
#
loop_
_entity_poly.entity_id
_entity_poly.type
_entity_poly.pdbx_seq_one_letter_code
_entity_poly.pdbx_strand_id
1 'polypeptide(L)'
;MIRHIVMWKFRRDLEETPEQIALEMKSRLEALVGKIDGLLRAEVGVNIKETASSYDAVLTADFPSFEAMEAYKINPLHVAVSDYCKSRRLERVDVDYEV
;
A
#
# COMPACT_ATOMS: atom_id res chain seq x y z
N MET A 1 15.05 -8.89 -8.31
CA MET A 1 14.25 -7.82 -7.70
C MET A 1 12.88 -8.36 -7.35
N ILE A 2 12.38 -8.04 -6.18
CA ILE A 2 11.07 -8.48 -5.71
C ILE A 2 10.07 -7.37 -5.93
N ARG A 3 8.92 -7.69 -6.51
CA ARG A 3 7.80 -6.76 -6.65
C ARG A 3 6.67 -7.19 -5.71
N HIS A 4 6.23 -6.26 -4.90
CA HIS A 4 5.18 -6.42 -3.89
C HIS A 4 3.96 -5.65 -4.37
N ILE A 5 2.86 -6.36 -4.62
CA ILE A 5 1.59 -5.75 -5.06
C ILE A 5 0.58 -5.96 -3.96
N VAL A 6 -0.07 -4.88 -3.53
CA VAL A 6 -1.14 -4.94 -2.53
C VAL A 6 -2.34 -4.18 -3.07
N MET A 7 -3.53 -4.73 -2.89
CA MET A 7 -4.77 -4.00 -3.19
C MET A 7 -5.63 -3.94 -1.94
N TRP A 8 -6.28 -2.80 -1.76
CA TRP A 8 -7.15 -2.57 -0.61
C TRP A 8 -8.54 -2.16 -1.02
N LYS A 9 -9.50 -2.61 -0.24
CA LYS A 9 -10.87 -2.10 -0.25
C LYS A 9 -11.11 -1.42 1.09
N PHE A 10 -11.61 -0.18 1.08
CA PHE A 10 -11.79 0.63 2.28
C PHE A 10 -13.24 0.67 2.72
N ARG A 11 -13.44 0.98 4.01
CA ARG A 11 -14.75 1.10 4.60
C ARG A 11 -15.53 2.28 3.99
N ARG A 12 -16.85 2.11 3.86
CA ARG A 12 -17.76 3.14 3.35
C ARG A 12 -18.54 3.85 4.45
N ASP A 13 -18.35 3.42 5.70
CA ASP A 13 -19.08 3.94 6.87
C ASP A 13 -18.28 4.96 7.67
N LEU A 14 -17.18 5.46 7.11
CA LEU A 14 -16.33 6.47 7.72
C LEU A 14 -16.68 7.84 7.17
N GLU A 15 -16.26 8.89 7.89
CA GLU A 15 -16.37 10.27 7.41
C GLU A 15 -15.56 10.48 6.15
N GLU A 16 -14.35 9.89 6.11
CA GLU A 16 -13.50 9.90 4.91
C GLU A 16 -14.10 9.00 3.82
N THR A 17 -14.07 9.46 2.58
CA THR A 17 -14.45 8.62 1.44
C THR A 17 -13.34 7.63 1.12
N PRO A 18 -13.63 6.50 0.46
CA PRO A 18 -12.59 5.59 0.01
C PRO A 18 -11.52 6.25 -0.85
N GLU A 19 -11.91 7.22 -1.69
CA GLU A 19 -10.94 7.97 -2.50
C GLU A 19 -10.02 8.81 -1.62
N GLN A 20 -10.56 9.49 -0.60
CA GLN A 20 -9.74 10.26 0.34
C GLN A 20 -8.74 9.38 1.08
N ILE A 21 -9.17 8.19 1.52
CA ILE A 21 -8.29 7.22 2.17
C ILE A 21 -7.19 6.76 1.20
N ALA A 22 -7.56 6.46 -0.05
CA ALA A 22 -6.60 6.02 -1.07
C ALA A 22 -5.54 7.10 -1.34
N LEU A 23 -5.95 8.37 -1.43
CA LEU A 23 -5.03 9.49 -1.63
C LEU A 23 -4.09 9.68 -0.45
N GLU A 24 -4.58 9.48 0.79
CA GLU A 24 -3.74 9.54 1.97
C GLU A 24 -2.74 8.40 1.99
N MET A 25 -3.17 7.17 1.64
CA MET A 25 -2.27 6.03 1.52
C MET A 25 -1.18 6.29 0.48
N LYS A 26 -1.56 6.87 -0.66
CA LYS A 26 -0.63 7.25 -1.71
C LYS A 26 0.45 8.20 -1.19
N SER A 27 0.04 9.27 -0.53
CA SER A 27 0.95 10.27 0.03
C SER A 27 1.93 9.63 1.02
N ARG A 28 1.41 8.83 1.95
CA ARG A 28 2.23 8.24 3.01
C ARG A 28 3.18 7.17 2.50
N LEU A 29 2.73 6.29 1.60
CA LEU A 29 3.55 5.19 1.11
C LEU A 29 4.62 5.67 0.14
N GLU A 30 4.28 6.58 -0.76
CA GLU A 30 5.24 7.11 -1.72
C GLU A 30 6.33 7.94 -1.02
N ALA A 31 6.00 8.58 0.09
CA ALA A 31 6.97 9.35 0.89
C ALA A 31 8.02 8.47 1.58
N LEU A 32 7.80 7.15 1.66
CA LEU A 32 8.75 6.23 2.31
C LEU A 32 9.98 5.94 1.43
N VAL A 33 9.89 6.17 0.13
CA VAL A 33 11.03 6.00 -0.77
C VAL A 33 12.12 7.01 -0.39
N GLY A 34 13.33 6.50 -0.18
CA GLY A 34 14.44 7.32 0.32
C GLY A 34 14.53 7.40 1.83
N LYS A 35 13.51 6.95 2.56
CA LYS A 35 13.49 6.89 4.03
C LYS A 35 13.66 5.48 4.56
N ILE A 36 13.31 4.47 3.79
CA ILE A 36 13.47 3.06 4.15
C ILE A 36 14.45 2.44 3.19
N ASP A 37 15.57 1.94 3.73
CA ASP A 37 16.59 1.26 2.93
C ASP A 37 15.98 0.04 2.24
N GLY A 38 16.30 -0.13 0.95
CA GLY A 38 15.81 -1.24 0.16
C GLY A 38 14.46 -1.02 -0.50
N LEU A 39 13.72 0.01 -0.12
CA LEU A 39 12.52 0.39 -0.85
C LEU A 39 12.91 1.21 -2.07
N LEU A 40 12.99 0.54 -3.23
CA LEU A 40 13.47 1.15 -4.47
C LEU A 40 12.40 2.00 -5.16
N ARG A 41 11.14 1.56 -5.03
CA ARG A 41 10.01 2.20 -5.69
C ARG A 41 8.75 1.92 -4.89
N ALA A 42 7.89 2.90 -4.79
CA ALA A 42 6.54 2.74 -4.28
C ALA A 42 5.62 3.63 -5.09
N GLU A 43 4.58 3.03 -5.68
CA GLU A 43 3.57 3.76 -6.43
C GLU A 43 2.20 3.28 -5.97
N VAL A 44 1.33 4.21 -5.62
CA VAL A 44 -0.04 3.89 -5.27
C VAL A 44 -0.96 4.42 -6.37
N GLY A 45 -1.74 3.51 -6.95
CA GLY A 45 -2.77 3.85 -7.92
C GLY A 45 -4.13 3.94 -7.23
N VAL A 46 -4.88 4.99 -7.53
CA VAL A 46 -6.22 5.18 -7.00
C VAL A 46 -7.23 4.75 -8.06
N ASN A 47 -8.18 3.89 -7.66
CA ASN A 47 -9.19 3.39 -8.58
C ASN A 47 -10.07 4.54 -9.09
N ILE A 48 -10.35 4.54 -10.40
CA ILE A 48 -11.14 5.60 -11.04
C ILE A 48 -12.53 5.14 -11.46
N LYS A 49 -12.78 3.82 -11.48
CA LYS A 49 -14.07 3.28 -11.92
C LYS A 49 -14.53 2.20 -10.97
N GLU A 50 -15.55 2.48 -10.19
CA GLU A 50 -16.09 1.52 -9.24
C GLU A 50 -16.98 0.50 -9.95
N THR A 51 -16.69 -0.78 -9.72
CA THR A 51 -17.50 -1.91 -10.18
C THR A 51 -17.65 -2.90 -9.03
N ALA A 52 -18.47 -3.93 -9.20
CA ALA A 52 -18.67 -4.94 -8.16
C ALA A 52 -17.38 -5.67 -7.77
N SER A 53 -16.40 -5.73 -8.67
CA SER A 53 -15.12 -6.42 -8.44
C SER A 53 -13.94 -5.47 -8.17
N SER A 54 -14.18 -4.15 -8.18
CA SER A 54 -13.08 -3.17 -8.00
C SER A 54 -12.64 -3.08 -6.55
N TYR A 55 -11.31 -2.97 -6.36
CA TYR A 55 -10.71 -2.49 -5.13
C TYR A 55 -10.45 -0.98 -5.27
N ASP A 56 -10.10 -0.33 -4.17
CA ASP A 56 -10.03 1.15 -4.14
C ASP A 56 -8.64 1.68 -4.45
N ALA A 57 -7.61 0.91 -4.15
CA ALA A 57 -6.23 1.34 -4.36
C ALA A 57 -5.32 0.14 -4.55
N VAL A 58 -4.20 0.37 -5.24
CA VAL A 58 -3.15 -0.64 -5.45
C VAL A 58 -1.79 -0.02 -5.12
N LEU A 59 -0.96 -0.78 -4.41
CA LEU A 59 0.45 -0.46 -4.21
C LEU A 59 1.30 -1.36 -5.10
N THR A 60 2.26 -0.77 -5.80
CA THR A 60 3.36 -1.48 -6.44
C THR A 60 4.66 -1.00 -5.79
N ALA A 61 5.36 -1.90 -5.13
CA ALA A 61 6.62 -1.58 -4.45
C ALA A 61 7.71 -2.57 -4.89
N ASP A 62 8.93 -2.06 -5.09
CA ASP A 62 10.06 -2.85 -5.55
C ASP A 62 11.17 -2.87 -4.51
N PHE A 63 11.77 -4.05 -4.32
CA PHE A 63 12.85 -4.30 -3.37
C PHE A 63 13.97 -5.10 -4.06
N PRO A 64 15.24 -4.91 -3.65
CA PRO A 64 16.35 -5.66 -4.25
C PRO A 64 16.32 -7.15 -3.87
N SER A 65 15.69 -7.50 -2.73
CA SER A 65 15.67 -8.86 -2.21
C SER A 65 14.45 -9.10 -1.35
N PHE A 66 14.16 -10.37 -1.09
CA PHE A 66 13.10 -10.76 -0.17
C PHE A 66 13.37 -10.23 1.25
N GLU A 67 14.63 -10.29 1.68
CA GLU A 67 15.03 -9.80 3.01
C GLU A 67 14.76 -8.31 3.17
N ALA A 68 15.02 -7.52 2.11
CA ALA A 68 14.72 -6.09 2.13
C ALA A 68 13.21 -5.82 2.26
N MET A 69 12.39 -6.63 1.59
CA MET A 69 10.94 -6.53 1.70
C MET A 69 10.48 -6.87 3.11
N GLU A 70 11.02 -7.93 3.72
CA GLU A 70 10.66 -8.30 5.09
C GLU A 70 11.08 -7.23 6.09
N ALA A 71 12.26 -6.62 5.91
CA ALA A 71 12.72 -5.52 6.74
C ALA A 71 11.81 -4.28 6.63
N TYR A 72 11.30 -4.00 5.42
CA TYR A 72 10.34 -2.93 5.19
C TYR A 72 9.05 -3.15 5.99
N LYS A 73 8.56 -4.38 6.02
CA LYS A 73 7.28 -4.69 6.68
C LYS A 73 7.29 -4.38 8.17
N ILE A 74 8.45 -4.56 8.84
CA ILE A 74 8.61 -4.31 10.28
C ILE A 74 9.21 -2.95 10.60
N ASN A 75 9.56 -2.16 9.59
CA ASN A 75 10.11 -0.83 9.81
C ASN A 75 9.05 0.08 10.45
N PRO A 76 9.39 0.82 11.55
CA PRO A 76 8.42 1.66 12.24
C PRO A 76 7.70 2.67 11.34
N LEU A 77 8.37 3.19 10.31
CA LEU A 77 7.74 4.12 9.37
C LEU A 77 6.64 3.45 8.56
N HIS A 78 6.86 2.19 8.16
CA HIS A 78 5.83 1.41 7.47
C HIS A 78 4.71 1.00 8.43
N VAL A 79 5.06 0.57 9.64
CA VAL A 79 4.08 0.13 10.64
C VAL A 79 3.07 1.25 10.93
N ALA A 80 3.52 2.50 11.00
CA ALA A 80 2.62 3.64 11.21
C ALA A 80 1.59 3.76 10.08
N VAL A 81 2.00 3.55 8.83
CA VAL A 81 1.08 3.58 7.68
C VAL A 81 0.15 2.36 7.72
N SER A 82 0.68 1.19 8.06
CA SER A 82 -0.11 -0.03 8.21
C SER A 82 -1.21 0.14 9.27
N ASP A 83 -0.90 0.78 10.39
CA ASP A 83 -1.87 1.03 11.45
C ASP A 83 -2.99 1.97 10.97
N TYR A 84 -2.63 3.02 10.24
CA TYR A 84 -3.62 3.91 9.62
C TYR A 84 -4.55 3.12 8.69
N CYS A 85 -3.99 2.24 7.87
CA CYS A 85 -4.74 1.41 6.92
C CYS A 85 -5.66 0.42 7.64
N LYS A 86 -5.16 -0.25 8.70
CA LYS A 86 -5.91 -1.30 9.42
C LYS A 86 -7.24 -0.81 9.97
N SER A 87 -7.32 0.44 10.41
CA SER A 87 -8.55 1.00 10.95
C SER A 87 -9.56 1.38 9.86
N ARG A 88 -9.17 1.34 8.59
CA ARG A 88 -9.98 1.84 7.47
C ARG A 88 -10.27 0.81 6.39
N ARG A 89 -9.51 -0.29 6.36
CA ARG A 89 -9.70 -1.31 5.31
C ARG A 89 -10.76 -2.32 5.65
N LEU A 90 -11.49 -2.78 4.62
CA LEU A 90 -12.36 -3.95 4.68
C LEU A 90 -11.59 -5.19 4.26
N GLU A 91 -10.79 -5.07 3.18
CA GLU A 91 -10.07 -6.19 2.60
C GLU A 91 -8.68 -5.74 2.18
N ARG A 92 -7.76 -6.67 2.24
CA ARG A 92 -6.41 -6.53 1.73
C ARG A 92 -6.00 -7.83 1.08
N VAL A 93 -5.50 -7.75 -0.14
CA VAL A 93 -4.94 -8.89 -0.87
C VAL A 93 -3.55 -8.51 -1.37
N ASP A 94 -2.68 -9.50 -1.53
CA ASP A 94 -1.33 -9.23 -2.00
C ASP A 94 -0.79 -10.36 -2.87
N VAL A 95 0.25 -10.02 -3.60
CA VAL A 95 1.08 -10.99 -4.33
C VAL A 95 2.50 -10.42 -4.39
N ASP A 96 3.47 -11.28 -4.11
CA ASP A 96 4.89 -10.96 -4.20
C ASP A 96 5.53 -11.86 -5.23
N TYR A 97 6.31 -11.28 -6.15
CA TYR A 97 6.93 -12.07 -7.19
C TYR A 97 8.29 -11.49 -7.58
N GLU A 98 9.08 -12.33 -8.20
CA GLU A 98 10.40 -11.93 -8.71
C GLU A 98 10.28 -11.38 -10.11
N VAL A 99 10.90 -10.23 -10.31
CA VAL A 99 10.91 -9.54 -11.60
C VAL A 99 12.19 -9.91 -12.36
#